data_3f1b04e0258311d0afb150149fb0ece3
#
_entry.id   3f1b04e0258311d0afb150149fb0ece3
#
_cell.length_a   1.000
_cell.length_b   1.000
_cell.length_c   1.000
_cell.angle_alpha   90.00
_cell.angle_beta   90.00
_cell.angle_gamma   90.00
#
_symmetry.space_group_name_H-M   'P 1'
#
loop_
_entity.id
_entity.type
_entity.pdbx_description
1 polymer ?
#
loop_
_entity_poly.entity_id
_entity_poly.type
_entity_poly.pdbx_seq_one_letter_code
_entity_poly.pdbx_strand_id
1 'polypeptide(L)'
;QFNTYRDIRNPLVLSNAELAAAKGAFHTEFSAKQIGMKDQSYVLTGGSYGTFEYSLFYDAIVHNYSINQKTYYNTDLKSGTLTYDTGALGTGTGSANGFLNSALWTNGFNYAMESKNVGFDVRYTTDGPLFANVGVSQKKEDGFKPTSTSLNQRTNFVEIPEPIDYKTTDLTAGVGLRGDHFMVTVDGTYSEFKNAIE
;
A
#
# COMPACT_ATOMS: atom_id res chain seq x y z
N GLN A 1 20.21 -3.76 -1.58
CA GLN A 1 19.05 -4.60 -1.17
C GLN A 1 18.29 -4.04 0.04
N PHE A 2 18.93 -3.26 0.94
CA PHE A 2 18.26 -2.70 2.13
C PHE A 2 17.17 -1.66 1.82
N ASN A 3 17.22 -1.00 0.66
CA ASN A 3 16.26 0.04 0.28
C ASN A 3 15.01 -0.49 -0.45
N THR A 4 14.91 -1.79 -0.70
CA THR A 4 13.77 -2.35 -1.44
C THR A 4 12.45 -2.15 -0.69
N TYR A 5 12.45 -2.34 0.62
CA TYR A 5 11.27 -2.21 1.49
C TYR A 5 11.40 -1.10 2.55
N ARG A 6 12.47 -0.29 2.47
CA ARG A 6 12.71 0.83 3.38
C ARG A 6 13.18 2.05 2.64
N ASP A 7 12.68 3.20 3.03
CA ASP A 7 13.15 4.49 2.53
C ASP A 7 13.98 5.22 3.60
N ILE A 8 15.25 4.86 3.71
CA ILE A 8 16.19 5.43 4.70
C ILE A 8 16.82 6.71 4.15
N ARG A 9 16.02 7.65 3.66
CA ARG A 9 16.52 8.94 3.16
C ARG A 9 16.47 10.06 4.18
N ASN A 10 15.79 9.87 5.30
CA ASN A 10 15.70 10.84 6.39
C ASN A 10 16.76 10.57 7.46
N PRO A 11 17.54 11.58 7.86
CA PRO A 11 18.60 11.41 8.85
C PRO A 11 18.10 11.28 10.31
N LEU A 12 16.85 11.64 10.57
CA LEU A 12 16.25 11.52 11.90
C LEU A 12 15.05 10.58 11.87
N VAL A 13 15.17 9.46 12.54
CA VAL A 13 14.14 8.44 12.63
C VAL A 13 13.94 8.08 14.08
N LEU A 14 12.73 8.25 14.58
CA LEU A 14 12.31 7.61 15.81
C LEU A 14 11.85 6.18 15.45
N SER A 15 12.68 5.20 15.75
CA SER A 15 12.46 3.82 15.30
C SER A 15 11.30 3.13 15.99
N ASN A 16 11.02 3.49 17.25
CA ASN A 16 9.96 2.88 18.04
C ASN A 16 9.48 3.82 19.16
N ALA A 17 8.18 3.85 19.40
CA ALA A 17 7.57 4.49 20.56
C ALA A 17 6.42 3.61 21.06
N GLU A 18 6.37 3.37 22.36
CA GLU A 18 5.35 2.56 23.00
C GLU A 18 4.82 3.27 24.24
N LEU A 19 3.51 3.29 24.39
CA LEU A 19 2.81 3.84 25.55
C LEU A 19 1.74 2.84 25.97
N ALA A 20 1.65 2.59 27.25
CA ALA A 20 0.59 1.74 27.81
C ALA A 20 0.01 2.41 29.05
N ALA A 21 -1.30 2.31 29.22
CA ALA A 21 -2.01 2.77 30.38
C ALA A 21 -3.13 1.79 30.75
N ALA A 22 -3.32 1.56 32.05
CA ALA A 22 -4.40 0.71 32.55
C ALA A 22 -4.99 1.31 33.83
N LYS A 23 -6.32 1.19 33.99
CA LYS A 23 -7.04 1.58 35.20
C LYS A 23 -8.26 0.68 35.40
N GLY A 24 -8.21 -0.16 36.43
CA GLY A 24 -9.26 -1.15 36.66
C GLY A 24 -9.33 -2.16 35.51
N ALA A 25 -10.51 -2.31 34.91
CA ALA A 25 -10.69 -3.17 33.75
C ALA A 25 -10.29 -2.53 32.43
N PHE A 26 -10.10 -1.21 32.40
CA PHE A 26 -9.74 -0.49 31.17
C PHE A 26 -8.24 -0.52 30.93
N HIS A 27 -7.87 -0.74 29.68
CA HIS A 27 -6.48 -0.67 29.22
C HIS A 27 -6.41 -0.01 27.84
N THR A 28 -5.27 0.57 27.52
CA THR A 28 -4.94 1.08 26.19
C THR A 28 -3.45 0.98 25.97
N GLU A 29 -3.07 0.64 24.75
CA GLU A 29 -1.69 0.52 24.32
C GLU A 29 -1.52 1.19 22.97
N PHE A 30 -0.49 1.99 22.82
CA PHE A 30 -0.10 2.62 21.59
C PHE A 30 1.30 2.19 21.21
N SER A 31 1.47 1.74 19.98
CA SER A 31 2.77 1.41 19.39
C SER A 31 2.94 2.16 18.08
N ALA A 32 4.09 2.77 17.91
CA ALA A 32 4.48 3.44 16.68
C ALA A 32 5.87 2.98 16.26
N LYS A 33 6.04 2.68 14.98
CA LYS A 33 7.31 2.22 14.41
C LYS A 33 7.70 3.08 13.24
N GLN A 34 9.00 3.32 13.08
CA GLN A 34 9.61 4.01 11.94
C GLN A 34 8.97 5.38 11.65
N ILE A 35 8.69 6.14 12.72
CA ILE A 35 8.02 7.44 12.68
C ILE A 35 8.78 8.42 11.78
N GLY A 36 8.07 9.03 10.82
CA GLY A 36 8.64 9.94 9.85
C GLY A 36 9.21 9.28 8.60
N MET A 37 9.15 7.95 8.50
CA MET A 37 9.53 7.19 7.32
C MET A 37 8.29 6.85 6.47
N LYS A 38 8.53 6.46 5.21
CA LYS A 38 7.44 6.02 4.32
C LYS A 38 6.87 4.66 4.71
N ASP A 39 7.63 3.83 5.42
CA ASP A 39 7.26 2.51 5.94
C ASP A 39 6.89 2.55 7.44
N GLN A 40 6.29 3.66 7.88
CA GLN A 40 5.84 3.85 9.25
C GLN A 40 4.57 3.05 9.57
N SER A 41 4.44 2.63 10.83
CA SER A 41 3.23 1.97 11.31
C SER A 41 2.82 2.46 12.69
N TYR A 42 1.52 2.50 12.93
CA TYR A 42 0.89 2.92 14.17
C TYR A 42 -0.21 1.94 14.53
N VAL A 43 -0.25 1.53 15.78
CA VAL A 43 -1.31 0.68 16.32
C VAL A 43 -1.76 1.24 17.66
N LEU A 44 -3.04 1.45 17.81
CA LEU A 44 -3.68 1.77 19.08
C LEU A 44 -4.69 0.67 19.40
N THR A 45 -4.46 -0.05 20.47
CA THR A 45 -5.38 -1.05 20.98
C THR A 45 -5.88 -0.66 22.36
N GLY A 46 -7.01 -1.16 22.75
CA GLY A 46 -7.53 -0.97 24.10
C GLY A 46 -8.91 -1.56 24.27
N GLY A 47 -9.46 -1.37 25.47
CA GLY A 47 -10.78 -1.88 25.77
C GLY A 47 -11.02 -2.04 27.26
N SER A 48 -12.03 -2.83 27.58
CA SER A 48 -12.35 -3.28 28.92
C SER A 48 -12.34 -4.80 28.95
N TYR A 49 -11.50 -5.37 29.80
CA TYR A 49 -11.38 -6.82 29.90
C TYR A 49 -12.72 -7.50 30.05
N GLY A 50 -12.97 -8.51 29.21
CA GLY A 50 -14.20 -9.29 29.21
C GLY A 50 -15.41 -8.62 28.53
N THR A 51 -15.34 -7.35 28.15
CA THR A 51 -16.49 -6.62 27.58
C THR A 51 -16.25 -6.21 26.13
N PHE A 52 -15.25 -5.38 25.87
CA PHE A 52 -14.94 -4.94 24.52
C PHE A 52 -13.46 -4.69 24.33
N GLU A 53 -13.03 -4.85 23.11
CA GLU A 53 -11.69 -4.55 22.63
C GLU A 53 -11.81 -3.74 21.33
N TYR A 54 -10.91 -2.80 21.12
CA TYR A 54 -10.77 -2.06 19.88
C TYR A 54 -9.34 -2.02 19.42
N SER A 55 -9.17 -1.91 18.11
CA SER A 55 -7.90 -1.71 17.46
C SER A 55 -8.04 -0.67 16.36
N LEU A 56 -7.18 0.35 16.37
CA LEU A 56 -6.95 1.22 15.21
C LEU A 56 -5.53 0.98 14.73
N PHE A 57 -5.37 0.87 13.43
CA PHE A 57 -4.06 0.67 12.86
C PHE A 57 -3.85 1.51 11.59
N TYR A 58 -2.62 1.89 11.40
CA TYR A 58 -2.10 2.42 10.15
C TYR A 58 -0.79 1.72 9.87
N ASP A 59 -0.66 1.18 8.68
CA ASP A 59 0.55 0.50 8.23
C ASP A 59 0.90 0.96 6.82
N ALA A 60 2.15 1.34 6.62
CA ALA A 60 2.66 1.75 5.32
C ALA A 60 3.84 0.88 4.91
N ILE A 61 3.83 0.43 3.68
CA ILE A 61 4.90 -0.38 3.09
C ILE A 61 5.33 0.27 1.80
N VAL A 62 6.63 0.41 1.61
CA VAL A 62 7.23 0.87 0.36
C VAL A 62 7.95 -0.28 -0.31
N HIS A 63 7.69 -0.47 -1.58
CA HIS A 63 8.45 -1.38 -2.42
C HIS A 63 9.17 -0.59 -3.50
N ASN A 64 10.48 -0.41 -3.35
CA ASN A 64 11.33 0.25 -4.32
C ASN A 64 11.92 -0.79 -5.28
N TYR A 65 11.49 -0.81 -6.52
CA TYR A 65 12.08 -1.63 -7.58
C TYR A 65 13.35 -0.97 -8.11
N SER A 66 13.28 0.35 -8.39
CA SER A 66 14.41 1.15 -8.83
C SER A 66 14.15 2.62 -8.55
N ILE A 67 15.20 3.36 -8.18
CA ILE A 67 15.14 4.79 -7.88
C ILE A 67 15.93 5.59 -8.90
N ASN A 68 15.54 6.87 -9.11
CA ASN A 68 16.20 7.78 -10.03
C ASN A 68 16.22 7.29 -11.49
N GLN A 69 15.16 6.63 -11.90
CA GLN A 69 14.98 6.23 -13.29
C GLN A 69 14.63 7.43 -14.16
N LYS A 70 14.91 7.31 -15.43
CA LYS A 70 14.54 8.29 -16.44
C LYS A 70 13.79 7.59 -17.57
N THR A 71 12.88 8.32 -18.18
CA THR A 71 12.16 7.86 -19.36
C THR A 71 12.16 8.93 -20.44
N TYR A 72 11.98 8.52 -21.68
CA TYR A 72 11.81 9.39 -22.84
C TYR A 72 10.35 9.79 -23.08
N TYR A 73 9.40 9.24 -22.32
CA TYR A 73 8.01 9.68 -22.39
C TYR A 73 7.90 11.09 -21.81
N ASN A 74 7.16 11.94 -22.51
CA ASN A 74 7.03 13.38 -22.20
C ASN A 74 5.67 13.76 -21.59
N THR A 75 4.81 12.79 -21.36
CA THR A 75 3.51 12.98 -20.67
C THR A 75 3.61 12.76 -19.18
N ASP A 76 2.56 13.17 -18.45
CA ASP A 76 2.35 12.74 -17.08
C ASP A 76 2.23 11.20 -17.05
N LEU A 77 3.15 10.56 -16.37
CA LEU A 77 3.22 9.10 -16.29
C LEU A 77 2.00 8.47 -15.58
N LYS A 78 1.25 9.28 -14.81
CA LYS A 78 0.01 8.84 -14.14
C LYS A 78 -1.25 8.97 -15.01
N SER A 79 -1.14 9.58 -16.19
CA SER A 79 -2.30 9.79 -17.08
C SER A 79 -2.83 8.53 -17.77
N GLY A 80 -2.15 7.39 -17.60
CA GLY A 80 -2.47 6.17 -18.34
C GLY A 80 -2.10 6.21 -19.84
N THR A 81 -1.69 7.36 -20.36
CA THR A 81 -1.28 7.55 -21.76
C THR A 81 0.16 8.03 -21.83
N LEU A 82 1.01 7.25 -22.48
CA LEU A 82 2.42 7.58 -22.68
C LEU A 82 2.64 8.09 -24.10
N THR A 83 3.15 9.30 -24.24
CA THR A 83 3.54 9.89 -25.52
C THR A 83 5.04 10.18 -25.57
N TYR A 84 5.61 10.16 -26.74
CA TYR A 84 7.02 10.47 -26.98
C TYR A 84 7.19 11.22 -28.29
N ASP A 85 8.29 11.97 -28.42
CA ASP A 85 8.62 12.69 -29.64
C ASP A 85 9.22 11.73 -30.68
N THR A 86 8.42 11.39 -31.66
CA THR A 86 8.81 10.50 -32.76
C THR A 86 9.91 11.12 -33.65
N GLY A 87 9.96 12.44 -33.77
CA GLY A 87 11.02 13.15 -34.50
C GLY A 87 12.39 13.02 -33.84
N ALA A 88 12.40 13.05 -32.50
CA ALA A 88 13.63 12.88 -31.72
C ALA A 88 14.16 11.44 -31.75
N LEU A 89 13.29 10.45 -31.86
CA LEU A 89 13.67 9.03 -31.91
C LEU A 89 14.08 8.55 -33.30
N GLY A 90 13.82 9.34 -34.35
CA GLY A 90 14.08 8.99 -35.75
C GLY A 90 13.05 8.03 -36.35
N THR A 91 12.81 8.15 -37.65
CA THR A 91 11.80 7.39 -38.39
C THR A 91 12.37 6.18 -39.15
N GLY A 92 13.63 5.85 -38.99
CA GLY A 92 14.28 4.76 -39.72
C GLY A 92 14.05 3.38 -39.14
N THR A 93 14.02 2.38 -39.99
CA THR A 93 13.91 0.95 -39.62
C THR A 93 15.11 0.40 -38.83
N GLY A 94 16.09 1.25 -38.51
CA GLY A 94 17.24 0.96 -37.65
C GLY A 94 17.26 1.71 -36.31
N SER A 95 16.15 2.29 -35.90
CA SER A 95 16.02 3.24 -34.79
C SER A 95 16.04 2.64 -33.38
N ALA A 96 16.42 1.39 -33.18
CA ALA A 96 16.81 0.90 -31.85
C ALA A 96 17.85 1.84 -31.18
N ASN A 97 18.67 2.51 -31.96
CA ASN A 97 19.65 3.47 -31.48
C ASN A 97 19.05 4.77 -30.89
N GLY A 98 17.88 5.18 -31.35
CA GLY A 98 17.20 6.36 -30.80
C GLY A 98 16.77 6.14 -29.34
N PHE A 99 16.26 4.97 -29.01
CA PHE A 99 15.89 4.61 -27.64
C PHE A 99 17.13 4.47 -26.73
N LEU A 100 18.28 4.17 -27.29
CA LEU A 100 19.54 4.08 -26.54
C LEU A 100 20.19 5.45 -26.30
N ASN A 101 19.70 6.52 -26.95
CA ASN A 101 20.22 7.86 -26.72
C ASN A 101 19.74 8.42 -25.39
N SER A 102 20.60 8.38 -24.37
CA SER A 102 20.29 8.83 -23.02
C SER A 102 19.94 10.32 -22.91
N ALA A 103 20.29 11.15 -23.90
CA ALA A 103 19.92 12.56 -23.95
C ALA A 103 18.41 12.79 -24.08
N LEU A 104 17.67 11.82 -24.61
CA LEU A 104 16.22 11.87 -24.73
C LEU A 104 15.48 11.45 -23.44
N TRP A 105 16.20 10.87 -22.49
CA TRP A 105 15.65 10.36 -21.25
C TRP A 105 15.67 11.46 -20.19
N THR A 106 14.73 12.36 -20.27
CA THR A 106 14.73 13.60 -19.46
C THR A 106 13.74 13.57 -18.31
N ASN A 107 12.65 12.80 -18.42
CA ASN A 107 11.64 12.73 -17.38
C ASN A 107 12.04 11.74 -16.29
N GLY A 108 12.30 12.25 -15.09
CA GLY A 108 12.75 11.45 -13.94
C GLY A 108 11.59 10.89 -13.13
N PHE A 109 11.70 9.64 -12.70
CA PHE A 109 10.72 8.99 -11.84
C PHE A 109 11.34 7.84 -11.03
N ASN A 110 10.56 7.26 -10.12
CA ASN A 110 10.96 6.08 -9.37
C ASN A 110 10.01 4.93 -9.68
N TYR A 111 10.54 3.76 -9.96
CA TYR A 111 9.78 2.52 -9.88
C TYR A 111 9.63 2.15 -8.41
N ALA A 112 8.58 2.61 -7.80
CA ALA A 112 8.26 2.35 -6.41
C ALA A 112 6.75 2.28 -6.23
N MET A 113 6.31 1.41 -5.36
CA MET A 113 4.93 1.33 -4.89
C MET A 113 4.87 1.65 -3.41
N GLU A 114 3.94 2.50 -3.02
CA GLU A 114 3.56 2.74 -1.63
C GLU A 114 2.21 2.09 -1.38
N SER A 115 2.14 1.22 -0.38
CA SER A 115 0.90 0.63 0.12
C SER A 115 0.62 1.21 1.50
N LYS A 116 -0.55 1.79 1.71
CA LYS A 116 -1.00 2.36 2.98
C LYS A 116 -2.30 1.69 3.38
N ASN A 117 -2.33 1.09 4.55
CA ASN A 117 -3.51 0.45 5.09
C ASN A 117 -3.90 1.13 6.40
N VAL A 118 -5.14 1.53 6.51
CA VAL A 118 -5.74 2.08 7.72
C VAL A 118 -6.99 1.29 8.05
N GLY A 119 -7.17 0.99 9.33
CA GLY A 119 -8.37 0.25 9.72
C GLY A 119 -8.72 0.43 11.19
N PHE A 120 -9.92 -0.01 11.49
CA PHE A 120 -10.51 0.01 12.80
C PHE A 120 -11.31 -1.27 13.00
N ASP A 121 -11.08 -1.94 14.13
CA ASP A 121 -11.78 -3.15 14.53
C ASP A 121 -12.32 -2.98 15.95
N VAL A 122 -13.53 -3.47 16.18
CA VAL A 122 -14.12 -3.58 17.50
C VAL A 122 -14.65 -4.98 17.70
N ARG A 123 -14.37 -5.53 18.85
CA ARG A 123 -15.00 -6.75 19.36
C ARG A 123 -15.73 -6.46 20.65
N TYR A 124 -16.96 -6.90 20.71
CA TYR A 124 -17.80 -6.82 21.90
C TYR A 124 -18.14 -8.22 22.40
N THR A 125 -17.99 -8.43 23.69
CA THR A 125 -18.30 -9.70 24.35
C THR A 125 -19.30 -9.40 25.46
N THR A 126 -20.42 -10.10 25.50
CA THR A 126 -21.40 -9.97 26.59
C THR A 126 -20.99 -10.81 27.80
N ASP A 127 -21.59 -10.55 28.95
CA ASP A 127 -21.47 -11.44 30.14
C ASP A 127 -22.08 -12.83 29.87
N GLY A 128 -22.83 -12.98 28.81
CA GLY A 128 -23.40 -14.23 28.31
C GLY A 128 -22.55 -14.89 27.21
N PRO A 129 -23.14 -15.82 26.46
CA PRO A 129 -22.43 -16.58 25.43
C PRO A 129 -22.19 -15.79 24.16
N LEU A 130 -22.82 -14.62 23.99
CA LEU A 130 -22.77 -13.83 22.75
C LEU A 130 -21.52 -12.98 22.64
N PHE A 131 -20.96 -12.92 21.44
CA PHE A 131 -19.96 -11.92 21.06
C PHE A 131 -20.21 -11.45 19.61
N ALA A 132 -19.75 -10.25 19.31
CA ALA A 132 -19.81 -9.67 17.97
C ALA A 132 -18.51 -8.92 17.65
N ASN A 133 -18.18 -8.83 16.37
CA ASN A 133 -17.06 -8.04 15.88
C ASN A 133 -17.48 -7.27 14.62
N VAL A 134 -16.90 -6.08 14.47
CA VAL A 134 -17.02 -5.25 13.27
C VAL A 134 -15.67 -4.66 12.99
N GLY A 135 -15.26 -4.71 11.73
CA GLY A 135 -14.03 -4.13 11.26
C GLY A 135 -14.21 -3.39 9.94
N VAL A 136 -13.46 -2.32 9.75
CA VAL A 136 -13.36 -1.61 8.49
C VAL A 136 -11.91 -1.31 8.22
N SER A 137 -11.46 -1.56 7.00
CA SER A 137 -10.13 -1.16 6.56
C SER A 137 -10.14 -0.59 5.16
N GLN A 138 -9.16 0.25 4.89
CA GLN A 138 -8.93 0.82 3.58
C GLN A 138 -7.46 0.73 3.24
N LYS A 139 -7.17 0.04 2.14
CA LYS A 139 -5.83 -0.06 1.56
C LYS A 139 -5.75 0.80 0.32
N LYS A 140 -4.77 1.69 0.26
CA LYS A 140 -4.41 2.45 -0.92
C LYS A 140 -3.03 2.02 -1.40
N GLU A 141 -2.91 1.76 -2.72
CA GLU A 141 -1.64 1.46 -3.39
C GLU A 141 -1.43 2.49 -4.50
N ASP A 142 -0.29 3.18 -4.47
CA ASP A 142 0.07 4.25 -5.40
C ASP A 142 1.51 4.10 -5.85
N GLY A 143 1.79 4.38 -7.12
CA GLY A 143 3.15 4.39 -7.63
C GLY A 143 3.29 3.87 -9.05
N PHE A 144 4.47 3.29 -9.33
CA PHE A 144 4.80 2.74 -10.64
C PHE A 144 5.45 1.38 -10.47
N LYS A 145 5.03 0.42 -11.29
CA LYS A 145 5.72 -0.85 -11.46
C LYS A 145 6.31 -0.96 -12.87
N PRO A 146 7.45 -1.65 -13.04
CA PRO A 146 7.98 -1.92 -14.36
C PRO A 146 7.08 -2.92 -15.09
N THR A 147 6.72 -2.60 -16.30
CA THR A 147 6.11 -3.53 -17.26
C THR A 147 6.80 -3.39 -18.62
N SER A 148 6.51 -4.25 -19.56
CA SER A 148 7.13 -4.20 -20.86
C SER A 148 6.10 -4.41 -21.97
N THR A 149 6.32 -3.73 -23.08
CA THR A 149 5.54 -3.95 -24.30
C THR A 149 6.46 -4.13 -25.51
N SER A 150 5.93 -4.71 -26.57
CA SER A 150 6.63 -4.79 -27.86
C SER A 150 6.18 -3.64 -28.76
N LEU A 151 7.12 -2.85 -29.25
CA LEU A 151 6.85 -1.74 -30.18
C LEU A 151 6.63 -2.22 -31.62
N ASN A 152 7.10 -3.40 -31.96
CA ASN A 152 6.79 -4.06 -33.20
C ASN A 152 6.85 -5.59 -33.02
N GLN A 153 6.24 -6.29 -33.96
CA GLN A 153 5.90 -7.72 -33.84
C GLN A 153 7.08 -8.69 -33.62
N ARG A 154 8.33 -8.25 -33.51
CA ARG A 154 9.45 -9.18 -33.61
C ARG A 154 10.55 -9.12 -32.57
N THR A 155 10.99 -7.98 -32.05
CA THR A 155 12.22 -8.01 -31.22
C THR A 155 12.45 -6.84 -30.27
N ASN A 156 11.70 -5.74 -30.34
CA ASN A 156 11.98 -4.56 -29.54
C ASN A 156 11.02 -4.49 -28.35
N PHE A 157 11.46 -5.00 -27.22
CA PHE A 157 10.76 -4.79 -25.95
C PHE A 157 11.20 -3.46 -25.36
N VAL A 158 10.22 -2.70 -24.89
CA VAL A 158 10.44 -1.43 -24.22
C VAL A 158 9.81 -1.53 -22.83
N GLU A 159 10.59 -1.14 -21.85
CA GLU A 159 10.08 -1.00 -20.49
C GLU A 159 9.22 0.26 -20.41
N ILE A 160 8.06 0.12 -19.80
CA ILE A 160 7.13 1.21 -19.56
C ILE A 160 6.78 1.30 -18.08
N PRO A 161 6.67 2.53 -17.53
CA PRO A 161 6.14 2.73 -16.18
C PRO A 161 4.63 2.52 -16.19
N GLU A 162 4.19 1.42 -15.61
CA GLU A 162 2.76 1.17 -15.39
C GLU A 162 2.34 1.88 -14.10
N PRO A 163 1.45 2.90 -14.19
CA PRO A 163 0.95 3.57 -13.01
C PRO A 163 0.02 2.67 -12.22
N ILE A 164 0.04 2.83 -10.91
CA ILE A 164 -0.83 2.15 -9.96
C ILE A 164 -1.51 3.21 -9.11
N ASP A 165 -2.84 3.16 -9.04
CA ASP A 165 -3.66 3.91 -8.10
C ASP A 165 -4.87 3.04 -7.73
N TYR A 166 -4.65 2.13 -6.77
CA TYR A 166 -5.64 1.17 -6.32
C TYR A 166 -6.14 1.54 -4.93
N LYS A 167 -7.43 1.33 -4.72
CA LYS A 167 -8.08 1.49 -3.44
C LYS A 167 -8.96 0.28 -3.17
N THR A 168 -8.68 -0.41 -2.06
CA THR A 168 -9.53 -1.50 -1.56
C THR A 168 -10.15 -1.06 -0.25
N THR A 169 -11.45 -1.26 -0.10
CA THR A 169 -12.16 -1.02 1.15
C THR A 169 -12.84 -2.31 1.58
N ASP A 170 -12.51 -2.77 2.78
CA ASP A 170 -13.06 -3.99 3.35
C ASP A 170 -13.91 -3.66 4.57
N LEU A 171 -15.09 -4.26 4.64
CA LEU A 171 -15.98 -4.25 5.79
C LEU A 171 -16.17 -5.69 6.25
N THR A 172 -15.87 -5.96 7.51
CA THR A 172 -16.08 -7.27 8.14
C THR A 172 -17.09 -7.14 9.26
N ALA A 173 -17.94 -8.13 9.42
CA ALA A 173 -18.84 -8.22 10.55
C ALA A 173 -19.04 -9.68 10.92
N GLY A 174 -19.06 -9.97 12.21
CA GLY A 174 -19.24 -11.32 12.73
C GLY A 174 -20.04 -11.33 14.02
N VAL A 175 -20.73 -12.43 14.23
CA VAL A 175 -21.41 -12.75 15.48
C VAL A 175 -21.12 -14.18 15.88
N GLY A 176 -21.09 -14.45 17.16
CA GLY A 176 -20.85 -15.79 17.63
C GLY A 176 -21.46 -16.07 18.99
N LEU A 177 -21.55 -17.35 19.24
CA LEU A 177 -22.01 -17.94 20.50
C LEU A 177 -20.91 -18.84 21.05
N ARG A 178 -20.62 -18.69 22.33
CA ARG A 178 -19.67 -19.56 23.05
C ARG A 178 -20.36 -20.18 24.27
N GLY A 179 -20.44 -21.48 24.29
CA GLY A 179 -20.84 -22.27 25.44
C GLY A 179 -19.64 -23.01 26.05
N ASP A 180 -19.88 -23.78 27.11
CA ASP A 180 -18.81 -24.50 27.83
C ASP A 180 -18.06 -25.53 26.96
N HIS A 181 -18.74 -26.08 25.95
CA HIS A 181 -18.20 -27.17 25.12
C HIS A 181 -18.30 -26.89 23.61
N PHE A 182 -18.79 -25.73 23.20
CA PHE A 182 -18.93 -25.38 21.79
C PHE A 182 -18.70 -23.88 21.55
N MET A 183 -18.31 -23.56 20.33
CA MET A 183 -18.28 -22.20 19.80
C MET A 183 -18.81 -22.24 18.37
N VAL A 184 -19.71 -21.31 18.05
CA VAL A 184 -20.25 -21.12 16.71
C VAL A 184 -20.03 -19.66 16.33
N THR A 185 -19.47 -19.42 15.15
CA THR A 185 -19.28 -18.09 14.58
C THR A 185 -19.85 -18.03 13.17
N VAL A 186 -20.38 -16.86 12.83
CA VAL A 186 -20.77 -16.52 11.46
C VAL A 186 -20.13 -15.17 11.15
N ASP A 187 -19.26 -15.15 10.16
CA ASP A 187 -18.55 -13.97 9.74
C ASP A 187 -18.87 -13.67 8.27
N GLY A 188 -18.97 -12.39 7.94
CA GLY A 188 -19.16 -11.91 6.58
C GLY A 188 -18.15 -10.81 6.26
N THR A 189 -17.71 -10.77 5.00
CA THR A 189 -16.83 -9.74 4.48
C THR A 189 -17.40 -9.15 3.21
N TYR A 190 -17.45 -7.84 3.14
CA TYR A 190 -17.70 -7.08 1.91
C TYR A 190 -16.42 -6.36 1.52
N SER A 191 -16.02 -6.50 0.25
CA SER A 191 -14.81 -5.87 -0.28
C SER A 191 -15.14 -5.11 -1.56
N GLU A 192 -14.71 -3.85 -1.65
CA GLU A 192 -14.80 -3.00 -2.83
C GLU A 192 -13.40 -2.63 -3.31
N PHE A 193 -13.11 -2.93 -4.56
CA PHE A 193 -11.88 -2.55 -5.24
C PHE A 193 -12.15 -1.45 -6.27
N LYS A 194 -11.29 -0.43 -6.29
CA LYS A 194 -11.28 0.64 -7.31
C LYS A 194 -9.89 0.81 -7.88
N ASN A 195 -9.82 0.92 -9.20
CA ASN A 195 -8.65 1.40 -9.93
C ASN A 195 -8.96 2.82 -10.42
N ALA A 196 -8.13 3.80 -10.06
CA ALA A 196 -8.31 5.19 -10.47
C ALA A 196 -7.51 5.54 -11.75
N ILE A 197 -6.79 4.59 -12.32
CA ILE A 197 -6.15 4.73 -13.62
C ILE A 197 -7.17 4.31 -14.69
N GLU A 198 -7.61 5.27 -15.48
CA GLU A 198 -8.49 5.06 -16.63
C GLU A 198 -7.70 5.00 -17.94
#